data_08950b08976af9ec57ebe2265247eace
#
_entry.id   08950b08976af9ec57ebe2265247eace
#
_cell.length_a   1.000
_cell.length_b   1.000
_cell.length_c   1.000
_cell.angle_alpha   90.00
_cell.angle_beta   90.00
_cell.angle_gamma   90.00
#
_symmetry.space_group_name_H-M   'P 1'
#
loop_
_entity.id
_entity.type
_entity.pdbx_description
1 polymer ?
#
loop_
_entity_poly.entity_id
_entity_poly.type
_entity_poly.pdbx_seq_one_letter_code
_entity_poly.pdbx_strand_id
1 'polypeptide(L)' 'MILGIDVSTSITGFAITEQDGKIVLSEACDLRRDKNFFSKCLTIKAKILDILEAYGGKIEHIYIEQPFTFFSSGARV' A
#
# COMPACT_ATOMS: atom_id res chain seq x y z
N MET A 1 -15.55 4.49 0.12
CA MET A 1 -14.30 4.40 0.89
C MET A 1 -13.09 4.53 -0.02
N ILE A 2 -12.02 5.02 0.53
CA ILE A 2 -10.78 5.24 -0.22
C ILE A 2 -9.68 4.39 0.42
N LEU A 3 -8.98 3.61 -0.40
CA LEU A 3 -7.83 2.84 0.06
C LEU A 3 -6.55 3.58 -0.32
N GLY A 4 -5.72 3.90 0.66
CA GLY A 4 -4.42 4.50 0.43
C GLY A 4 -3.33 3.49 0.72
N ILE A 5 -2.33 3.43 -0.14
CA ILE A 5 -1.21 2.52 0.00
C ILE A 5 0.08 3.32 -0.11
N ASP A 6 0.88 3.26 0.94
CA ASP A 6 2.20 3.90 0.96
C ASP A 6 3.23 2.79 0.75
N VAL A 7 3.68 2.64 -0.49
CA VAL A 7 4.53 1.53 -0.89
C VAL A 7 5.98 1.78 -0.52
N SER A 8 6.59 0.80 0.13
CA SER A 8 7.99 0.84 0.48
C SER A 8 8.53 -0.58 0.53
N THR A 9 9.82 -0.73 0.28
CA THR A 9 10.46 -2.03 0.42
C THR A 9 10.77 -2.38 1.87
N SER A 10 10.55 -1.46 2.78
CA SER A 10 10.75 -1.68 4.21
C SER A 10 9.42 -1.95 4.89
N ILE A 11 8.54 -0.97 4.91
CA ILE A 11 7.23 -1.10 5.54
C ILE A 11 6.21 -0.46 4.60
N THR A 12 5.27 -1.26 4.14
CA THR A 12 4.20 -0.75 3.28
C THR A 12 2.96 -0.53 4.14
N GLY A 13 2.40 0.67 4.07
CA GLY A 13 1.24 1.06 4.86
C GLY A 13 -0.04 1.02 4.05
N PHE A 14 -1.13 0.65 4.71
CA PHE A 14 -2.46 0.58 4.11
C PHE A 14 -3.44 1.29 5.01
N ALA A 15 -4.26 2.16 4.45
CA ALA A 15 -5.30 2.83 5.20
C ALA A 15 -6.58 2.90 4.38
N ILE A 16 -7.70 2.69 5.02
CA ILE A 16 -9.00 2.90 4.39
C ILE A 16 -9.69 4.03 5.13
N THR A 17 -10.14 5.02 4.39
CA THR A 17 -10.86 6.15 4.97
C THR A 17 -12.20 6.33 4.28
N GLU A 18 -13.15 6.88 5.03
CA GLU A 18 -14.41 7.33 4.47
C GLU A 18 -14.24 8.73 3.89
N GLN A 19 -15.23 9.18 3.13
CA GLN A 19 -15.14 10.49 2.47
C GLN A 19 -14.99 11.64 3.45
N ASP A 20 -15.51 11.47 4.66
CA ASP A 20 -15.39 12.48 5.70
C ASP A 20 -14.05 12.45 6.43
N GLY A 21 -13.15 11.55 6.01
CA GLY A 21 -11.83 11.45 6.61
C GLY A 21 -11.72 10.46 7.75
N LYS A 22 -12.81 9.80 8.11
CA LYS A 22 -12.78 8.81 9.20
C LYS A 22 -11.96 7.60 8.78
N ILE A 23 -11.02 7.20 9.62
CA ILE A 23 -10.17 6.04 9.36
C ILE A 23 -10.91 4.76 9.74
N VAL A 24 -11.08 3.87 8.77
CA VAL A 24 -11.75 2.58 8.97
C VAL A 24 -10.74 1.48 9.21
N LEU A 25 -9.59 1.56 8.55
CA LEU A 25 -8.53 0.55 8.66
C LEU A 25 -7.19 1.24 8.58
N SER A 26 -6.24 0.81 9.40
CA SER A 26 -4.87 1.27 9.31
C SER A 26 -3.96 0.10 9.66
N GLU A 27 -3.23 -0.40 8.67
CA GLU A 27 -2.38 -1.58 8.84
C GLU A 27 -1.08 -1.40 8.07
N ALA A 28 -0.12 -2.23 8.38
CA ALA A 28 1.18 -2.18 7.73
C ALA A 28 1.73 -3.57 7.53
N CYS A 29 2.53 -3.74 6.47
CA CYS A 29 3.31 -4.94 6.23
C CYS A 29 4.77 -4.61 6.46
N ASP A 30 5.40 -5.28 7.42
CA ASP A 30 6.81 -5.12 7.67
C ASP A 30 7.57 -6.10 6.79
N LEU A 31 8.30 -5.55 5.83
CA LEU A 31 9.00 -6.33 4.81
C LEU A 31 10.51 -6.38 5.05
N ARG A 32 10.97 -5.86 6.18
CA ARG A 32 12.40 -5.69 6.42
C ARG A 32 13.16 -7.01 6.51
N ARG A 33 12.48 -8.07 6.93
CA ARG A 33 13.12 -9.39 7.05
C ARG A 33 13.23 -10.12 5.73
N ASP A 34 12.41 -9.74 4.77
CA ASP A 34 12.40 -10.38 3.47
C ASP A 34 13.37 -9.65 2.56
N LYS A 35 14.39 -10.33 2.10
CA LYS A 35 15.42 -9.73 1.27
C LYS A 35 15.14 -9.83 -0.21
N ASN A 36 14.17 -10.63 -0.58
CA ASN A 36 13.86 -10.86 -1.99
C ASN A 36 12.75 -9.90 -2.41
N PHE A 37 13.05 -9.07 -3.41
CA PHE A 37 12.09 -8.08 -3.89
C PHE A 37 10.79 -8.72 -4.36
N PHE A 38 10.90 -9.83 -5.09
CA PHE A 38 9.73 -10.52 -5.60
C PHE A 38 8.84 -11.03 -4.47
N SER A 39 9.45 -11.59 -3.42
CA SER A 39 8.71 -12.03 -2.25
C SER A 39 7.99 -10.87 -1.56
N LYS A 40 8.64 -9.72 -1.49
CA LYS A 40 8.00 -8.53 -0.92
C LYS A 40 6.77 -8.14 -1.71
N CYS A 41 6.86 -8.20 -3.04
CA CYS A 41 5.72 -7.90 -3.90
C CYS A 41 4.58 -8.88 -3.67
N LEU A 42 4.88 -10.15 -3.48
CA LEU A 42 3.85 -11.15 -3.22
C LEU A 42 3.16 -10.91 -1.88
N THR A 43 3.91 -10.50 -0.87
CA THR A 43 3.35 -10.18 0.43
C THR A 43 2.40 -8.99 0.34
N ILE A 44 2.81 -7.95 -0.38
CA ILE A 44 1.97 -6.77 -0.59
C ILE A 44 0.72 -7.15 -1.36
N LYS A 45 0.88 -7.96 -2.40
CA LYS A 45 -0.26 -8.41 -3.20
C LYS A 45 -1.26 -9.17 -2.35
N ALA A 46 -0.78 -10.07 -1.51
CA ALA A 46 -1.66 -10.85 -0.64
C ALA A 46 -2.44 -9.94 0.29
N LYS A 47 -1.79 -8.92 0.84
CA LYS A 47 -2.46 -7.98 1.72
C LYS A 47 -3.53 -7.17 0.98
N ILE A 48 -3.22 -6.73 -0.22
CA ILE A 48 -4.20 -6.00 -1.03
C ILE A 48 -5.41 -6.89 -1.31
N LEU A 49 -5.19 -8.15 -1.67
CA LEU A 49 -6.29 -9.07 -1.94
C LEU A 49 -7.16 -9.29 -0.70
N ASP A 50 -6.54 -9.40 0.48
CA ASP A 50 -7.29 -9.54 1.72
C ASP A 50 -8.17 -8.32 1.97
N ILE A 51 -7.63 -7.13 1.74
CA ILE A 51 -8.38 -5.89 1.93
C ILE A 51 -9.52 -5.80 0.94
N LEU A 52 -9.27 -6.14 -0.31
CA LEU A 52 -10.30 -6.09 -1.34
C LEU A 52 -11.39 -7.12 -1.10
N GLU A 53 -11.04 -8.27 -0.53
CA GLU A 53 -12.05 -9.27 -0.19
C GLU A 53 -12.97 -8.77 0.92
N ALA A 54 -12.40 -8.07 1.90
CA ALA A 54 -13.18 -7.58 3.03
C ALA A 54 -13.98 -6.32 2.71
N TYR A 55 -13.42 -5.42 1.89
CA TYR A 55 -13.98 -4.08 1.69
C TYR A 55 -14.21 -3.71 0.23
N GLY A 56 -13.87 -4.58 -0.72
CA GLY A 56 -13.80 -4.23 -2.13
C GLY A 56 -15.05 -3.59 -2.70
N GLY A 57 -16.22 -4.05 -2.27
CA GLY A 57 -17.47 -3.48 -2.75
C GLY A 57 -17.73 -2.06 -2.30
N LYS A 58 -16.98 -1.57 -1.33
CA LYS A 58 -17.14 -0.23 -0.77
C LYS A 58 -16.00 0.71 -1.15
N ILE A 59 -14.92 0.17 -1.71
CA ILE A 59 -13.76 0.98 -2.10
C ILE A 59 -14.02 1.58 -3.47
N GLU A 60 -14.00 2.91 -3.55
CA GLU A 60 -14.28 3.62 -4.77
C GLU A 60 -13.00 4.11 -5.46
N HIS A 61 -11.97 4.37 -4.67
CA HIS A 61 -10.70 4.88 -5.17
C HIS A 61 -9.55 4.21 -4.46
N ILE A 62 -8.44 4.04 -5.17
CA ILE A 62 -7.20 3.53 -4.62
C ILE A 62 -6.11 4.53 -4.95
N TYR A 63 -5.41 5.03 -3.92
CA TYR A 63 -4.29 5.93 -4.09
C TYR A 63 -3.01 5.22 -3.67
N ILE A 64 -2.00 5.29 -4.51
CA ILE A 64 -0.72 4.64 -4.25
C ILE A 64 0.35 5.71 -4.25
N GLU A 65 1.09 5.80 -3.14
CA GLU A 65 2.25 6.68 -3.03
C GLU A 65 3.51 5.86 -3.19
N GLN A 66 4.47 6.39 -3.95
CA GLN A 66 5.75 5.75 -4.12
C GLN A 66 6.83 6.62 -3.48
N PRO A 67 7.92 6.01 -2.99
CA PRO A 67 9.01 6.79 -2.42
C PRO A 67 9.56 7.75 -3.45
N PHE A 68 9.66 9.01 -3.09
CA PHE A 68 10.11 10.03 -4.00
C PHE A 68 11.55 9.81 -4.44
N THR A 69 12.38 9.29 -3.55
CA THR A 69 13.77 9.01 -3.87
C THR A 69 13.91 8.00 -4.99
N PHE A 70 12.94 7.12 -5.12
CA PHE A 70 12.95 6.14 -6.17
C PHE A 70 12.97 6.81 -7.54
N PHE A 71 12.22 7.90 -7.67
CA PHE A 71 12.17 8.62 -8.94
C PHE A 71 13.34 9.55 -9.13
N SER A 72 13.88 10.08 -8.05
CA SER A 72 14.92 11.07 -8.19
C SER A 72 16.16 10.52 -8.88
N SER A 73 16.45 9.24 -8.73
CA SER A 73 17.60 8.66 -9.42
C SER A 73 17.33 8.36 -10.89
N GLY A 74 16.10 8.05 -11.22
CA GLY A 74 15.74 7.74 -12.59
C GLY A 74 15.28 8.94 -13.39
N ALA A 75 14.51 9.78 -12.75
CA ALA A 75 13.87 10.90 -13.43
C ALA A 75 14.86 12.01 -13.78
N ARG A 76 15.99 12.01 -13.16
CA ARG A 76 16.97 13.05 -13.44
C ARG A 76 17.66 12.85 -14.73
N VAL A 77 17.55 11.71 -15.24
CA VAL A 77 18.20 11.34 -16.49
C VAL A 77 17.52 11.96 -17.74
#